data_dfcec3aae7b1e0753a0ab98f022142c9
#
_entry.id   dfcec3aae7b1e0753a0ab98f022142c9
#
_cell.length_a   1.000
_cell.length_b   1.000
_cell.length_c   1.000
_cell.angle_alpha   90.00
_cell.angle_beta   90.00
_cell.angle_gamma   90.00
#
_symmetry.space_group_name_H-M   'P 1'
#
loop_
_entity.id
_entity.type
_entity.pdbx_description
1 polymer ?
#
loop_
_entity_poly.entity_id
_entity_poly.type
_entity_poly.pdbx_seq_one_letter_code
_entity_poly.pdbx_strand_id
1 'polypeptide(L)'
;MSFDPRDVLFISPLDRHKPQLEALQQGFGAGTVQAGTGFKESLRAAFKAGRPIVGLCAAGILIRALSDLLSDKTAEPPVVATTETGDFIPLLGGHHGANQLARDLAEANDGFALISTATDALLGAAVEDPAEGFVLLNPEHAGAFQKSLAAAPRPVAIKGRWPLRSAAPEAIDPSSDLSIGTEGEASETALVYAAKDLIVGVGCERGAEAETLVEAVQKALVGANLDPRRVAGLVSVDLKQDEPALAALSEALDVPLRVFASDELKDVAVPNPSAVVQDEIGTPSVSEASALLGAGAGSALVLEKQKFGIGTVAVAQASAPVESFDAGRARGQLQLVGLGPGREDWRLAGTDAVLRGADHLVGYTYY
;
A
#
# COMPACT_ATOMS: atom_id res chain seq x y z
N MET A 1 0.41 -3.10 -3.34
CA MET A 1 0.69 -2.23 -4.51
C MET A 1 1.05 -0.85 -3.98
N SER A 2 1.96 -0.13 -4.61
CA SER A 2 2.32 1.26 -4.23
C SER A 2 1.30 2.32 -4.66
N PHE A 3 0.18 1.90 -5.25
CA PHE A 3 -0.91 2.75 -5.75
C PHE A 3 -2.26 2.04 -5.58
N ASP A 4 -3.36 2.82 -5.63
CA ASP A 4 -4.72 2.27 -5.63
C ASP A 4 -5.05 1.71 -7.02
N PRO A 5 -5.42 0.44 -7.19
CA PRO A 5 -5.83 -0.14 -8.47
C PRO A 5 -6.97 0.63 -9.16
N ARG A 6 -7.83 1.31 -8.39
CA ARG A 6 -8.93 2.14 -8.91
C ARG A 6 -8.46 3.38 -9.68
N ASP A 7 -7.23 3.83 -9.41
CA ASP A 7 -6.64 5.00 -10.06
C ASP A 7 -6.01 4.69 -11.42
N VAL A 8 -5.89 3.41 -11.80
CA VAL A 8 -5.30 3.01 -13.07
C VAL A 8 -6.10 3.57 -14.25
N LEU A 9 -5.42 4.28 -15.15
CA LEU A 9 -5.99 4.75 -16.41
C LEU A 9 -5.60 3.83 -17.56
N PHE A 10 -6.58 3.13 -18.13
CA PHE A 10 -6.44 2.38 -19.38
C PHE A 10 -6.73 3.32 -20.56
N ILE A 11 -5.76 3.55 -21.45
CA ILE A 11 -5.85 4.61 -22.46
C ILE A 11 -5.34 4.17 -23.85
N SER A 12 -5.98 4.65 -24.91
CA SER A 12 -5.51 4.48 -26.29
C SER A 12 -5.79 5.72 -27.16
N PRO A 13 -4.92 6.04 -28.13
CA PRO A 13 -5.19 7.09 -29.12
C PRO A 13 -6.29 6.72 -30.14
N LEU A 14 -6.74 5.47 -30.16
CA LEU A 14 -7.69 4.97 -31.16
C LEU A 14 -9.01 4.57 -30.51
N ASP A 15 -10.12 5.16 -30.98
CA ASP A 15 -11.48 4.82 -30.51
C ASP A 15 -11.82 3.33 -30.65
N ARG A 16 -11.33 2.69 -31.71
CA ARG A 16 -11.57 1.25 -31.98
C ARG A 16 -11.01 0.33 -30.88
N HIS A 17 -10.06 0.81 -30.06
CA HIS A 17 -9.47 0.04 -28.98
C HIS A 17 -10.31 0.06 -27.70
N LYS A 18 -11.40 0.82 -27.66
CA LYS A 18 -12.25 0.93 -26.47
C LYS A 18 -12.71 -0.44 -25.93
N PRO A 19 -13.23 -1.37 -26.75
CA PRO A 19 -13.64 -2.69 -26.26
C PRO A 19 -12.50 -3.51 -25.66
N GLN A 20 -11.28 -3.40 -26.22
CA GLN A 20 -10.10 -4.09 -25.71
C GLN A 20 -9.62 -3.49 -24.38
N LEU A 21 -9.64 -2.15 -24.26
CA LEU A 21 -9.33 -1.49 -22.99
C LEU A 21 -10.34 -1.85 -21.90
N GLU A 22 -11.62 -1.94 -22.23
CA GLU A 22 -12.67 -2.38 -21.30
C GLU A 22 -12.47 -3.84 -20.88
N ALA A 23 -12.05 -4.72 -21.79
CA ALA A 23 -11.71 -6.10 -21.46
C ALA A 23 -10.48 -6.20 -20.52
N LEU A 24 -9.41 -5.44 -20.79
CA LEU A 24 -8.23 -5.35 -19.95
C LEU A 24 -8.57 -4.83 -18.56
N GLN A 25 -9.38 -3.78 -18.46
CA GLN A 25 -9.83 -3.20 -17.21
C GLN A 25 -10.72 -4.18 -16.42
N GLN A 26 -11.61 -4.91 -17.10
CA GLN A 26 -12.45 -5.94 -16.46
C GLN A 26 -11.61 -7.11 -15.91
N GLY A 27 -10.62 -7.58 -16.69
CA GLY A 27 -9.70 -8.61 -16.24
C GLY A 27 -8.92 -8.17 -14.99
N PHE A 28 -8.44 -6.94 -14.99
CA PHE A 28 -7.73 -6.33 -13.85
C PHE A 28 -8.66 -6.03 -12.66
N GLY A 29 -9.97 -5.86 -12.90
CA GLY A 29 -10.99 -5.65 -11.88
C GLY A 29 -11.16 -4.22 -11.40
N ALA A 30 -10.37 -3.25 -11.88
CA ALA A 30 -10.41 -1.86 -11.42
C ALA A 30 -9.92 -0.87 -12.49
N GLY A 31 -10.05 0.44 -12.23
CA GLY A 31 -9.51 1.50 -13.09
C GLY A 31 -10.54 2.17 -13.97
N THR A 32 -10.08 3.06 -14.86
CA THR A 32 -10.92 3.85 -15.79
C THR A 32 -10.43 3.70 -17.23
N VAL A 33 -11.32 3.75 -18.20
CA VAL A 33 -11.02 3.57 -19.62
C VAL A 33 -11.23 4.87 -20.40
N GLN A 34 -10.28 5.19 -21.29
CA GLN A 34 -10.40 6.28 -22.26
C GLN A 34 -9.79 5.89 -23.61
N ALA A 35 -10.49 6.16 -24.71
CA ALA A 35 -10.00 5.93 -26.06
C ALA A 35 -10.25 7.15 -26.97
N GLY A 36 -9.41 7.33 -27.97
CA GLY A 36 -9.59 8.32 -29.03
C GLY A 36 -9.32 9.76 -28.62
N THR A 37 -10.28 10.63 -28.86
CA THR A 37 -10.14 12.08 -28.68
C THR A 37 -9.71 12.47 -27.28
N GLY A 38 -8.78 13.43 -27.16
CA GLY A 38 -8.26 13.87 -25.85
C GLY A 38 -7.18 12.97 -25.25
N PHE A 39 -6.70 11.95 -25.99
CA PHE A 39 -5.69 11.01 -25.53
C PHE A 39 -4.47 11.70 -24.90
N LYS A 40 -3.84 12.66 -25.61
CA LYS A 40 -2.60 13.28 -25.13
C LYS A 40 -2.83 14.12 -23.87
N GLU A 41 -3.92 14.85 -23.83
CA GLU A 41 -4.32 15.70 -22.69
C GLU A 41 -4.57 14.84 -21.45
N SER A 42 -5.35 13.77 -21.58
CA SER A 42 -5.68 12.88 -20.48
C SER A 42 -4.49 12.06 -19.99
N LEU A 43 -3.66 11.57 -20.93
CA LEU A 43 -2.39 10.90 -20.59
C LEU A 43 -1.51 11.80 -19.72
N ARG A 44 -1.31 13.05 -20.14
CA ARG A 44 -0.49 14.03 -19.42
C ARG A 44 -1.11 14.46 -18.10
N ALA A 45 -2.43 14.61 -18.04
CA ALA A 45 -3.13 14.91 -16.78
C ALA A 45 -2.99 13.78 -15.76
N ALA A 46 -3.17 12.52 -16.18
CA ALA A 46 -2.98 11.36 -15.35
C ALA A 46 -1.53 11.26 -14.83
N PHE A 47 -0.54 11.45 -15.71
CA PHE A 47 0.87 11.43 -15.34
C PHE A 47 1.21 12.49 -14.28
N LYS A 48 0.76 13.75 -14.48
CA LYS A 48 0.96 14.83 -13.51
C LYS A 48 0.25 14.60 -12.17
N ALA A 49 -0.86 13.88 -12.18
CA ALA A 49 -1.61 13.50 -10.99
C ALA A 49 -1.05 12.26 -10.27
N GLY A 50 0.08 11.71 -10.74
CA GLY A 50 0.69 10.52 -10.15
C GLY A 50 -0.09 9.22 -10.39
N ARG A 51 -1.06 9.20 -11.33
CA ARG A 51 -1.91 8.05 -11.61
C ARG A 51 -1.18 7.00 -12.45
N PRO A 52 -1.31 5.70 -12.14
CA PRO A 52 -0.81 4.63 -12.99
C PRO A 52 -1.51 4.62 -14.35
N ILE A 53 -0.77 4.33 -15.42
CA ILE A 53 -1.25 4.41 -16.81
C ILE A 53 -0.95 3.11 -17.55
N VAL A 54 -1.95 2.56 -18.23
CA VAL A 54 -1.85 1.41 -19.14
C VAL A 54 -2.24 1.86 -20.53
N GLY A 55 -1.26 1.99 -21.44
CA GLY A 55 -1.47 2.50 -22.77
C GLY A 55 -1.52 1.39 -23.84
N LEU A 56 -2.69 1.17 -24.46
CA LEU A 56 -2.82 0.26 -25.60
C LEU A 56 -2.41 1.00 -26.88
N CYS A 57 -1.10 1.10 -27.07
CA CYS A 57 -0.46 1.72 -28.25
C CYS A 57 1.05 1.43 -28.24
N ALA A 58 1.72 1.75 -29.33
CA ALA A 58 3.17 1.63 -29.40
C ALA A 58 3.86 2.45 -28.30
N ALA A 59 4.81 1.86 -27.59
CA ALA A 59 5.59 2.47 -26.49
C ALA A 59 6.14 3.87 -26.83
N GLY A 60 6.63 4.06 -28.06
CA GLY A 60 7.13 5.35 -28.55
C GLY A 60 6.07 6.47 -28.63
N ILE A 61 4.78 6.15 -28.65
CA ILE A 61 3.68 7.15 -28.56
C ILE A 61 3.61 7.70 -27.15
N LEU A 62 3.60 6.83 -26.14
CA LEU A 62 3.59 7.21 -24.74
C LEU A 62 4.83 8.02 -24.37
N ILE A 63 6.03 7.54 -24.73
CA ILE A 63 7.30 8.22 -24.43
C ILE A 63 7.32 9.62 -25.04
N ARG A 64 6.96 9.78 -26.32
CA ARG A 64 6.94 11.10 -26.98
C ARG A 64 5.87 12.04 -26.41
N ALA A 65 4.73 11.51 -26.00
CA ALA A 65 3.67 12.33 -25.41
C ALA A 65 4.02 12.85 -24.00
N LEU A 66 4.92 12.15 -23.28
CA LEU A 66 5.36 12.46 -21.93
C LEU A 66 6.76 13.10 -21.87
N SER A 67 7.50 13.16 -22.97
CA SER A 67 8.94 13.47 -23.02
C SER A 67 9.37 14.74 -22.25
N ASP A 68 8.56 15.79 -22.27
CA ASP A 68 8.82 17.03 -21.56
C ASP A 68 8.45 17.00 -20.07
N LEU A 69 7.85 15.90 -19.60
CA LEU A 69 7.53 15.64 -18.20
C LEU A 69 8.52 14.68 -17.51
N LEU A 70 9.44 14.08 -18.27
CA LEU A 70 10.39 13.08 -17.79
C LEU A 70 11.67 13.74 -17.24
N SER A 71 11.56 14.56 -16.21
CA SER A 71 12.70 15.28 -15.62
C SER A 71 13.19 14.66 -14.30
N ASP A 72 12.33 13.93 -13.60
CA ASP A 72 12.64 13.33 -12.30
C ASP A 72 12.04 11.92 -12.23
N LYS A 73 12.89 10.91 -12.38
CA LYS A 73 12.49 9.50 -12.32
C LYS A 73 11.88 9.07 -10.98
N THR A 74 12.13 9.83 -9.91
CA THR A 74 11.60 9.53 -8.58
C THR A 74 10.17 10.02 -8.38
N ALA A 75 9.65 10.85 -9.28
CA ALA A 75 8.27 11.35 -9.28
C ALA A 75 7.39 10.73 -10.39
N GLU A 76 7.96 9.85 -11.23
CA GLU A 76 7.26 9.25 -12.36
C GLU A 76 6.27 8.16 -11.89
N PRO A 77 4.96 8.28 -12.19
CA PRO A 77 4.01 7.21 -11.92
C PRO A 77 4.27 5.98 -12.80
N PRO A 78 3.70 4.81 -12.45
CA PRO A 78 3.73 3.62 -13.29
C PRO A 78 3.15 3.90 -14.68
N VAL A 79 3.92 3.64 -15.74
CA VAL A 79 3.46 3.66 -17.13
C VAL A 79 3.81 2.35 -17.80
N VAL A 80 2.77 1.62 -18.22
CA VAL A 80 2.87 0.33 -18.91
C VAL A 80 2.31 0.48 -20.31
N ALA A 81 3.06 0.12 -21.34
CA ALA A 81 2.53 -0.08 -22.67
C ALA A 81 1.97 -1.50 -22.81
N THR A 82 0.88 -1.66 -23.56
CA THR A 82 0.36 -2.98 -23.91
C THR A 82 0.08 -3.10 -25.40
N THR A 83 0.13 -4.33 -25.88
CA THR A 83 -0.16 -4.70 -27.28
C THR A 83 -1.56 -5.28 -27.40
N GLU A 84 -2.06 -5.41 -28.62
CA GLU A 84 -3.32 -6.11 -28.89
C GLU A 84 -3.24 -7.62 -28.56
N THR A 85 -2.03 -8.15 -28.38
CA THR A 85 -1.74 -9.56 -28.06
C THR A 85 -1.61 -9.83 -26.58
N GLY A 86 -1.70 -8.81 -25.72
CA GLY A 86 -1.65 -8.99 -24.25
C GLY A 86 -0.25 -8.98 -23.65
N ASP A 87 0.76 -8.42 -24.37
CA ASP A 87 2.07 -8.18 -23.77
C ASP A 87 2.08 -6.87 -23.00
N PHE A 88 2.64 -6.86 -21.80
CA PHE A 88 2.71 -5.69 -20.91
C PHE A 88 4.16 -5.28 -20.68
N ILE A 89 4.48 -4.05 -21.09
CA ILE A 89 5.85 -3.52 -21.11
C ILE A 89 5.92 -2.31 -20.19
N PRO A 90 6.52 -2.42 -19.00
CA PRO A 90 6.73 -1.27 -18.12
C PRO A 90 7.73 -0.31 -18.77
N LEU A 91 7.33 0.96 -18.90
CA LEU A 91 8.14 2.00 -19.52
C LEU A 91 8.75 2.97 -18.53
N LEU A 92 7.97 3.41 -17.51
CA LEU A 92 8.33 4.43 -16.53
C LEU A 92 7.78 4.04 -15.16
N GLY A 93 8.34 4.63 -14.09
CA GLY A 93 7.84 4.42 -12.73
C GLY A 93 8.15 3.03 -12.17
N GLY A 94 9.28 2.43 -12.53
CA GLY A 94 9.70 1.12 -12.01
C GLY A 94 9.76 1.10 -10.48
N HIS A 95 10.25 2.18 -9.85
CA HIS A 95 10.29 2.34 -8.39
C HIS A 95 8.91 2.59 -7.76
N HIS A 96 7.91 2.89 -8.57
CA HIS A 96 6.52 3.14 -8.17
C HIS A 96 5.57 2.00 -8.56
N GLY A 97 6.11 0.81 -8.89
CA GLY A 97 5.33 -0.39 -9.11
C GLY A 97 4.96 -0.69 -10.56
N ALA A 98 5.57 -0.05 -11.58
CA ALA A 98 5.27 -0.34 -12.99
C ALA A 98 5.54 -1.81 -13.36
N ASN A 99 6.62 -2.41 -12.85
CA ASN A 99 6.94 -3.80 -13.10
C ASN A 99 5.88 -4.74 -12.49
N GLN A 100 5.42 -4.42 -11.27
CA GLN A 100 4.38 -5.19 -10.61
C GLN A 100 3.03 -5.02 -11.33
N LEU A 101 2.66 -3.80 -11.71
CA LEU A 101 1.46 -3.55 -12.52
C LEU A 101 1.46 -4.38 -13.82
N ALA A 102 2.61 -4.47 -14.50
CA ALA A 102 2.74 -5.27 -15.71
C ALA A 102 2.54 -6.78 -15.43
N ARG A 103 3.03 -7.31 -14.30
CA ARG A 103 2.82 -8.70 -13.89
C ARG A 103 1.35 -8.97 -13.54
N ASP A 104 0.74 -8.10 -12.73
CA ASP A 104 -0.65 -8.23 -12.31
C ASP A 104 -1.60 -8.20 -13.51
N LEU A 105 -1.33 -7.30 -14.49
CA LEU A 105 -2.08 -7.23 -15.75
C LEU A 105 -1.88 -8.49 -16.61
N ALA A 106 -0.66 -9.01 -16.68
CA ALA A 106 -0.36 -10.22 -17.44
C ALA A 106 -1.09 -11.44 -16.85
N GLU A 107 -1.05 -11.59 -15.52
CA GLU A 107 -1.77 -12.66 -14.82
C GLU A 107 -3.30 -12.53 -15.02
N ALA A 108 -3.84 -11.34 -14.84
CA ALA A 108 -5.27 -11.07 -14.93
C ALA A 108 -5.84 -11.23 -16.37
N ASN A 109 -5.00 -11.13 -17.39
CA ASN A 109 -5.41 -11.15 -18.80
C ASN A 109 -4.76 -12.28 -19.63
N ASP A 110 -4.17 -13.27 -18.98
CA ASP A 110 -3.49 -14.42 -19.61
C ASP A 110 -2.41 -13.97 -20.62
N GLY A 111 -1.64 -12.95 -20.27
CA GLY A 111 -0.63 -12.31 -21.08
C GLY A 111 0.79 -12.46 -20.56
N PHE A 112 1.73 -11.65 -21.08
CA PHE A 112 3.12 -11.66 -20.68
C PHE A 112 3.62 -10.30 -20.23
N ALA A 113 4.34 -10.25 -19.10
CA ALA A 113 5.05 -9.07 -18.65
C ALA A 113 6.49 -9.08 -19.18
N LEU A 114 6.82 -8.11 -20.03
CA LEU A 114 8.16 -7.98 -20.63
C LEU A 114 9.01 -7.00 -19.82
N ILE A 115 9.60 -7.48 -18.74
CA ILE A 115 10.36 -6.67 -17.79
C ILE A 115 11.83 -6.69 -18.17
N SER A 116 12.45 -5.51 -18.25
CA SER A 116 13.83 -5.32 -18.73
C SER A 116 14.82 -4.90 -17.65
N THR A 117 14.40 -4.74 -16.39
CA THR A 117 15.33 -4.38 -15.31
C THR A 117 16.24 -5.54 -14.94
N ALA A 118 17.54 -5.25 -14.77
CA ALA A 118 18.53 -6.29 -14.46
C ALA A 118 18.21 -7.06 -13.17
N THR A 119 17.67 -6.37 -12.17
CA THR A 119 17.30 -6.95 -10.89
C THR A 119 16.13 -7.92 -11.02
N ASP A 120 15.07 -7.51 -11.75
CA ASP A 120 13.96 -8.41 -12.04
C ASP A 120 14.38 -9.64 -12.84
N ALA A 121 15.28 -9.47 -13.79
CA ALA A 121 15.81 -10.59 -14.58
C ALA A 121 16.59 -11.61 -13.74
N LEU A 122 17.28 -11.14 -12.69
CA LEU A 122 18.13 -12.00 -11.84
C LEU A 122 17.41 -12.53 -10.61
N LEU A 123 16.50 -11.74 -10.01
CA LEU A 123 15.81 -12.05 -8.76
C LEU A 123 14.33 -12.37 -8.96
N GLY A 124 13.79 -12.15 -10.16
CA GLY A 124 12.37 -12.36 -10.46
C GLY A 124 11.43 -11.32 -9.87
N ALA A 125 11.95 -10.32 -9.14
CA ALA A 125 11.17 -9.25 -8.51
C ALA A 125 12.02 -7.99 -8.30
N ALA A 126 11.37 -6.84 -8.20
CA ALA A 126 12.00 -5.60 -7.78
C ALA A 126 12.33 -5.65 -6.29
N VAL A 127 13.53 -5.20 -5.92
CA VAL A 127 13.96 -5.18 -4.51
C VAL A 127 13.20 -4.16 -3.68
N GLU A 128 12.66 -3.12 -4.29
CA GLU A 128 11.84 -2.10 -3.64
C GLU A 128 10.37 -2.52 -3.46
N ASP A 129 9.95 -3.64 -4.07
CA ASP A 129 8.60 -4.18 -3.96
C ASP A 129 8.64 -5.58 -3.31
N PRO A 130 8.77 -5.65 -1.98
CA PRO A 130 8.83 -6.91 -1.25
C PRO A 130 7.51 -7.67 -1.34
N ALA A 131 7.53 -8.95 -0.95
CA ALA A 131 6.33 -9.75 -0.77
C ALA A 131 5.39 -9.10 0.26
N GLU A 132 4.10 -9.40 0.15
CA GLU A 132 3.11 -8.95 1.12
C GLU A 132 3.51 -9.35 2.54
N GLY A 133 3.27 -8.48 3.50
CA GLY A 133 3.70 -8.68 4.87
C GLY A 133 5.18 -8.40 5.13
N PHE A 134 5.94 -7.86 4.17
CA PHE A 134 7.33 -7.43 4.37
C PHE A 134 7.54 -5.96 3.99
N VAL A 135 8.59 -5.37 4.53
CA VAL A 135 9.03 -4.00 4.21
C VAL A 135 10.55 -3.95 4.12
N LEU A 136 11.08 -3.21 3.14
CA LEU A 136 12.52 -2.93 3.01
C LEU A 136 12.92 -1.86 4.04
N LEU A 137 13.89 -2.18 4.90
CA LEU A 137 14.34 -1.28 5.97
C LEU A 137 15.39 -0.25 5.53
N ASN A 138 16.09 -0.50 4.43
CA ASN A 138 17.14 0.39 3.91
C ASN A 138 16.92 0.72 2.41
N PRO A 139 15.79 1.34 2.04
CA PRO A 139 15.48 1.65 0.64
C PRO A 139 16.49 2.60 -0.02
N GLU A 140 17.19 3.42 0.76
CA GLU A 140 18.26 4.31 0.31
C GLU A 140 19.44 3.54 -0.31
N HIS A 141 19.64 2.29 0.05
CA HIS A 141 20.71 1.44 -0.49
C HIS A 141 20.28 0.62 -1.73
N ALA A 142 18.98 0.54 -2.04
CA ALA A 142 18.46 -0.26 -3.14
C ALA A 142 19.13 0.06 -4.49
N GLY A 143 19.27 1.36 -4.79
CA GLY A 143 19.91 1.80 -6.04
C GLY A 143 21.41 1.41 -6.15
N ALA A 144 22.17 1.45 -5.05
CA ALA A 144 23.58 1.01 -5.03
C ALA A 144 23.67 -0.51 -5.18
N PHE A 145 22.83 -1.25 -4.47
CA PHE A 145 22.70 -2.70 -4.57
C PHE A 145 22.39 -3.15 -6.01
N GLN A 146 21.39 -2.55 -6.65
CA GLN A 146 21.00 -2.85 -8.04
C GLN A 146 22.14 -2.58 -9.02
N LYS A 147 22.86 -1.46 -8.87
CA LYS A 147 24.04 -1.16 -9.69
C LYS A 147 25.13 -2.22 -9.53
N SER A 148 25.41 -2.65 -8.30
CA SER A 148 26.39 -3.70 -8.02
C SER A 148 25.99 -5.04 -8.62
N LEU A 149 24.72 -5.41 -8.54
CA LEU A 149 24.18 -6.63 -9.14
C LEU A 149 24.21 -6.58 -10.67
N ALA A 150 23.89 -5.43 -11.28
CA ALA A 150 23.91 -5.26 -12.73
C ALA A 150 25.31 -5.20 -13.32
N ALA A 151 26.28 -4.62 -12.60
CA ALA A 151 27.67 -4.51 -13.07
C ALA A 151 28.40 -5.87 -13.18
N ALA A 152 28.07 -6.79 -12.29
CA ALA A 152 28.60 -8.16 -12.32
C ALA A 152 27.49 -9.12 -11.83
N PRO A 153 26.67 -9.66 -12.75
CA PRO A 153 25.64 -10.64 -12.39
C PRO A 153 26.25 -11.80 -11.62
N ARG A 154 25.82 -11.98 -10.38
CA ARG A 154 26.36 -12.97 -9.46
C ARG A 154 25.29 -13.43 -8.48
N PRO A 155 25.46 -14.62 -7.88
CA PRO A 155 24.55 -15.10 -6.85
C PRO A 155 24.45 -14.10 -5.69
N VAL A 156 23.32 -14.10 -5.01
CA VAL A 156 23.12 -13.35 -3.75
C VAL A 156 23.11 -14.31 -2.58
N ALA A 157 23.58 -13.85 -1.42
CA ALA A 157 23.39 -14.58 -0.16
C ALA A 157 21.98 -14.28 0.38
N ILE A 158 21.26 -15.34 0.82
CA ILE A 158 20.00 -15.15 1.54
C ILE A 158 20.30 -15.17 3.05
N LYS A 159 19.93 -14.10 3.74
CA LYS A 159 20.08 -13.95 5.20
C LYS A 159 18.72 -14.05 5.88
N GLY A 160 18.46 -15.16 6.57
CA GLY A 160 17.15 -15.45 7.15
C GLY A 160 16.11 -15.86 6.08
N ARG A 161 15.00 -15.13 5.99
CA ARG A 161 13.89 -15.43 5.07
C ARG A 161 14.01 -14.66 3.75
N TRP A 162 13.59 -15.28 2.66
CA TRP A 162 13.44 -14.58 1.36
C TRP A 162 12.21 -13.67 1.40
N PRO A 163 12.37 -12.36 1.16
CA PRO A 163 11.31 -11.39 1.38
C PRO A 163 10.66 -10.85 0.10
N LEU A 164 11.06 -11.34 -1.09
CA LEU A 164 10.53 -10.87 -2.36
C LEU A 164 9.36 -11.74 -2.84
N ARG A 165 8.52 -11.19 -3.72
CA ARG A 165 7.33 -11.87 -4.30
C ARG A 165 7.68 -13.06 -5.19
N SER A 166 8.90 -13.11 -5.72
CA SER A 166 9.40 -14.23 -6.51
C SER A 166 9.82 -15.41 -5.64
N ALA A 167 9.98 -16.57 -6.26
CA ALA A 167 10.74 -17.66 -5.64
C ALA A 167 12.19 -17.22 -5.41
N ALA A 168 12.81 -17.76 -4.36
CA ALA A 168 14.24 -17.54 -4.15
C ALA A 168 15.04 -18.03 -5.37
N PRO A 169 16.10 -17.31 -5.82
CA PRO A 169 16.89 -17.71 -6.97
C PRO A 169 17.56 -19.07 -6.72
N GLU A 170 17.67 -19.89 -7.76
CA GLU A 170 18.36 -21.19 -7.67
C GLU A 170 19.87 -21.03 -7.36
N ALA A 171 20.48 -19.95 -7.86
CA ALA A 171 21.89 -19.62 -7.63
C ALA A 171 22.06 -18.80 -6.35
N ILE A 172 22.16 -19.45 -5.20
CA ILE A 172 22.45 -18.85 -3.90
C ILE A 172 23.91 -19.16 -3.55
N ASP A 173 24.67 -18.14 -3.17
CA ASP A 173 26.00 -18.30 -2.63
C ASP A 173 26.08 -17.62 -1.25
N PRO A 174 26.12 -18.39 -0.15
CA PRO A 174 26.22 -17.83 1.20
C PRO A 174 27.49 -16.98 1.42
N SER A 175 28.50 -17.12 0.57
CA SER A 175 29.76 -16.34 0.63
C SER A 175 29.70 -15.04 -0.16
N SER A 176 28.61 -14.79 -0.91
CA SER A 176 28.44 -13.56 -1.68
C SER A 176 28.47 -12.33 -0.76
N ASP A 177 29.12 -11.28 -1.24
CA ASP A 177 29.11 -9.96 -0.62
C ASP A 177 27.80 -9.19 -0.86
N LEU A 178 26.96 -9.65 -1.81
CA LEU A 178 25.59 -9.15 -1.98
C LEU A 178 24.62 -10.05 -1.23
N SER A 179 23.80 -9.47 -0.35
CA SER A 179 22.83 -10.23 0.42
C SER A 179 21.43 -9.59 0.46
N ILE A 180 20.42 -10.44 0.51
CA ILE A 180 19.00 -10.06 0.68
C ILE A 180 18.41 -10.96 1.77
N GLY A 181 17.63 -10.39 2.67
CA GLY A 181 16.92 -11.20 3.66
C GLY A 181 16.38 -10.41 4.83
N THR A 182 15.94 -11.16 5.84
CA THR A 182 15.35 -10.59 7.07
C THR A 182 16.36 -10.48 8.21
N GLU A 183 17.62 -10.81 7.98
CA GLU A 183 18.70 -10.78 8.97
C GLU A 183 19.94 -10.07 8.41
N GLY A 184 20.77 -9.54 9.28
CA GLY A 184 22.02 -8.88 8.94
C GLY A 184 22.00 -7.37 9.15
N GLU A 185 23.11 -6.73 8.83
CA GLU A 185 23.25 -5.28 8.89
C GLU A 185 23.02 -4.66 7.51
N ALA A 186 22.25 -3.57 7.49
CA ALA A 186 21.94 -2.82 6.27
C ALA A 186 23.18 -2.12 5.70
N SER A 187 23.41 -2.24 4.39
CA SER A 187 24.51 -1.58 3.68
C SER A 187 24.19 -1.47 2.18
N GLU A 188 25.07 -0.83 1.40
CA GLU A 188 24.97 -0.76 -0.05
C GLU A 188 25.03 -2.13 -0.75
N THR A 189 25.51 -3.16 -0.07
CA THR A 189 25.60 -4.54 -0.57
C THR A 189 24.66 -5.50 0.17
N ALA A 190 23.89 -5.02 1.15
CA ALA A 190 22.98 -5.84 1.95
C ALA A 190 21.61 -5.16 2.09
N LEU A 191 20.60 -5.74 1.47
CA LEU A 191 19.21 -5.30 1.63
C LEU A 191 18.53 -6.08 2.75
N VAL A 192 18.08 -5.35 3.77
CA VAL A 192 17.45 -5.91 4.97
C VAL A 192 15.97 -5.59 4.97
N TYR A 193 15.17 -6.60 5.17
CA TYR A 193 13.72 -6.52 5.23
C TYR A 193 13.23 -6.92 6.62
N ALA A 194 12.05 -6.47 6.96
CA ALA A 194 11.37 -6.91 8.18
C ALA A 194 9.93 -7.33 7.88
N ALA A 195 9.39 -8.20 8.71
CA ALA A 195 7.97 -8.50 8.69
C ALA A 195 7.16 -7.27 9.13
N LYS A 196 6.05 -6.99 8.46
CA LYS A 196 4.97 -6.14 8.96
C LYS A 196 4.13 -6.99 9.92
N ASP A 197 4.44 -6.95 11.18
CA ASP A 197 3.88 -7.83 12.22
C ASP A 197 3.47 -7.09 13.49
N LEU A 198 3.57 -5.75 13.49
CA LEU A 198 3.20 -4.93 14.63
C LEU A 198 1.78 -4.37 14.45
N ILE A 199 0.95 -4.55 15.48
CA ILE A 199 -0.39 -3.97 15.55
C ILE A 199 -0.41 -2.95 16.68
N VAL A 200 -0.71 -1.71 16.34
CA VAL A 200 -0.73 -0.58 17.27
C VAL A 200 -2.14 -0.36 17.78
N GLY A 201 -2.38 -0.59 19.06
CA GLY A 201 -3.63 -0.29 19.74
C GLY A 201 -3.57 1.07 20.43
N VAL A 202 -4.57 1.91 20.19
CA VAL A 202 -4.62 3.28 20.72
C VAL A 202 -5.97 3.56 21.38
N GLY A 203 -5.91 4.11 22.60
CA GLY A 203 -7.04 4.77 23.24
C GLY A 203 -6.72 6.25 23.41
N CYS A 204 -7.64 7.15 23.02
CA CYS A 204 -7.45 8.59 23.20
C CYS A 204 -8.71 9.25 23.76
N GLU A 205 -8.55 10.44 24.31
CA GLU A 205 -9.67 11.29 24.69
C GLU A 205 -10.45 11.74 23.44
N ARG A 206 -11.73 12.10 23.62
CA ARG A 206 -12.51 12.66 22.52
C ARG A 206 -12.05 14.08 22.21
N GLY A 207 -11.83 14.37 20.92
CA GLY A 207 -11.26 15.63 20.45
C GLY A 207 -9.77 15.76 20.73
N ALA A 208 -9.05 14.63 20.85
CA ALA A 208 -7.61 14.61 20.99
C ALA A 208 -6.94 15.36 19.82
N GLU A 209 -5.88 16.10 20.12
CA GLU A 209 -5.12 16.80 19.08
C GLU A 209 -4.32 15.79 18.24
N ALA A 210 -4.50 15.85 16.92
CA ALA A 210 -3.96 14.86 16.00
C ALA A 210 -2.41 14.82 16.01
N GLU A 211 -1.77 15.97 15.95
CA GLU A 211 -0.31 16.11 15.90
C GLU A 211 0.33 15.55 17.17
N THR A 212 -0.23 15.90 18.33
CA THR A 212 0.21 15.37 19.64
C THR A 212 0.06 13.85 19.73
N LEU A 213 -1.04 13.27 19.20
CA LEU A 213 -1.23 11.82 19.18
C LEU A 213 -0.20 11.11 18.29
N VAL A 214 0.01 11.62 17.07
CA VAL A 214 0.99 11.08 16.12
C VAL A 214 2.40 11.08 16.71
N GLU A 215 2.84 12.22 17.25
CA GLU A 215 4.16 12.35 17.87
C GLU A 215 4.34 11.41 19.06
N ALA A 216 3.31 11.29 19.93
CA ALA A 216 3.38 10.42 21.11
C ALA A 216 3.50 8.95 20.71
N VAL A 217 2.74 8.49 19.73
CA VAL A 217 2.79 7.09 19.25
C VAL A 217 4.12 6.81 18.54
N GLN A 218 4.60 7.69 17.67
CA GLN A 218 5.90 7.55 17.02
C GLN A 218 7.04 7.50 18.03
N LYS A 219 7.02 8.38 19.05
CA LYS A 219 7.99 8.38 20.12
C LYS A 219 7.95 7.08 20.96
N ALA A 220 6.77 6.54 21.21
CA ALA A 220 6.61 5.28 21.92
C ALA A 220 7.20 4.10 21.13
N LEU A 221 6.95 4.03 19.82
CA LEU A 221 7.53 3.02 18.93
C LEU A 221 9.06 3.09 18.93
N VAL A 222 9.62 4.27 18.68
CA VAL A 222 11.07 4.48 18.66
C VAL A 222 11.69 4.18 20.03
N GLY A 223 11.06 4.63 21.12
CA GLY A 223 11.53 4.38 22.49
C GLY A 223 11.54 2.90 22.87
N ALA A 224 10.68 2.09 22.25
CA ALA A 224 10.66 0.64 22.40
C ALA A 224 11.55 -0.09 21.38
N ASN A 225 12.33 0.63 20.57
CA ASN A 225 13.13 0.09 19.46
C ASN A 225 12.29 -0.69 18.41
N LEU A 226 11.06 -0.23 18.17
CA LEU A 226 10.16 -0.78 17.16
C LEU A 226 10.17 0.13 15.94
N ASP A 227 10.51 -0.41 14.77
CA ASP A 227 10.51 0.35 13.52
C ASP A 227 9.04 0.60 13.09
N PRO A 228 8.60 1.87 12.92
CA PRO A 228 7.24 2.18 12.51
C PRO A 228 6.80 1.54 11.18
N ARG A 229 7.74 1.27 10.27
CA ARG A 229 7.47 0.61 8.98
C ARG A 229 6.99 -0.83 9.13
N ARG A 230 7.27 -1.47 10.27
CA ARG A 230 6.77 -2.81 10.61
C ARG A 230 5.30 -2.82 11.07
N VAL A 231 4.70 -1.66 11.27
CA VAL A 231 3.28 -1.58 11.63
C VAL A 231 2.43 -2.06 10.46
N ALA A 232 1.54 -3.01 10.71
CA ALA A 232 0.60 -3.55 9.74
C ALA A 232 -0.80 -2.95 9.86
N GLY A 233 -1.16 -2.47 11.08
CA GLY A 233 -2.47 -1.91 11.32
C GLY A 233 -2.57 -1.12 12.61
N LEU A 234 -3.50 -0.17 12.61
CA LEU A 234 -3.90 0.64 13.76
C LEU A 234 -5.28 0.18 14.24
N VAL A 235 -5.44 -0.03 15.53
CA VAL A 235 -6.69 -0.50 16.12
C VAL A 235 -7.15 0.32 17.31
N SER A 236 -8.48 0.43 17.47
CA SER A 236 -9.11 1.11 18.60
C SER A 236 -10.49 0.52 18.90
N VAL A 237 -11.23 1.14 19.80
CA VAL A 237 -12.65 0.82 20.08
C VAL A 237 -13.58 1.57 19.11
N ASP A 238 -14.70 0.98 18.74
CA ASP A 238 -15.68 1.53 17.80
C ASP A 238 -16.27 2.89 18.21
N LEU A 239 -16.34 3.16 19.53
CA LEU A 239 -16.73 4.46 20.06
C LEU A 239 -15.81 5.61 19.62
N LYS A 240 -14.63 5.29 19.08
CA LYS A 240 -13.61 6.24 18.61
C LYS A 240 -13.39 6.21 17.09
N GLN A 241 -14.23 5.49 16.34
CA GLN A 241 -14.08 5.32 14.88
C GLN A 241 -14.12 6.64 14.09
N ASP A 242 -14.79 7.66 14.65
CA ASP A 242 -14.94 9.01 14.07
C ASP A 242 -13.92 10.04 14.59
N GLU A 243 -12.94 9.60 15.40
CA GLU A 243 -11.95 10.49 16.00
C GLU A 243 -10.90 10.93 14.95
N PRO A 244 -10.81 12.25 14.62
CA PRO A 244 -9.88 12.74 13.60
C PRO A 244 -8.41 12.42 13.89
N ALA A 245 -8.03 12.38 15.16
CA ALA A 245 -6.67 12.07 15.58
C ALA A 245 -6.26 10.63 15.22
N LEU A 246 -7.19 9.65 15.28
CA LEU A 246 -6.92 8.27 14.85
C LEU A 246 -6.79 8.18 13.32
N ALA A 247 -7.59 8.95 12.58
CA ALA A 247 -7.47 9.01 11.12
C ALA A 247 -6.11 9.61 10.70
N ALA A 248 -5.69 10.69 11.32
CA ALA A 248 -4.38 11.31 11.08
C ALA A 248 -3.21 10.36 11.45
N LEU A 249 -3.34 9.60 12.53
CA LEU A 249 -2.34 8.59 12.91
C LEU A 249 -2.28 7.43 11.90
N SER A 250 -3.42 6.97 11.40
CA SER A 250 -3.51 5.97 10.34
C SER A 250 -2.81 6.44 9.06
N GLU A 251 -3.03 7.68 8.65
CA GLU A 251 -2.36 8.30 7.51
C GLU A 251 -0.85 8.47 7.76
N ALA A 252 -0.44 8.94 8.93
CA ALA A 252 0.97 9.13 9.27
C ALA A 252 1.78 7.83 9.34
N LEU A 253 1.15 6.70 9.66
CA LEU A 253 1.76 5.38 9.68
C LEU A 253 1.57 4.62 8.36
N ASP A 254 0.77 5.15 7.43
CA ASP A 254 0.38 4.49 6.18
C ASP A 254 -0.19 3.08 6.41
N VAL A 255 -1.15 2.96 7.32
CA VAL A 255 -1.78 1.67 7.69
C VAL A 255 -3.29 1.81 7.88
N PRO A 256 -4.08 0.75 7.65
CA PRO A 256 -5.52 0.79 7.87
C PRO A 256 -5.86 0.97 9.36
N LEU A 257 -6.86 1.84 9.63
CA LEU A 257 -7.52 1.95 10.94
C LEU A 257 -8.69 0.97 10.99
N ARG A 258 -8.69 0.12 12.01
CA ARG A 258 -9.75 -0.85 12.27
C ARG A 258 -10.27 -0.68 13.70
N VAL A 259 -11.51 -1.04 13.95
CA VAL A 259 -12.12 -0.90 15.27
C VAL A 259 -12.82 -2.19 15.72
N PHE A 260 -12.83 -2.39 17.03
CA PHE A 260 -13.55 -3.48 17.69
C PHE A 260 -14.67 -2.91 18.56
N ALA A 261 -15.76 -3.65 18.73
CA ALA A 261 -16.76 -3.29 19.72
C ALA A 261 -16.20 -3.43 21.13
N SER A 262 -16.66 -2.61 22.08
CA SER A 262 -16.24 -2.71 23.48
C SER A 262 -16.51 -4.11 24.06
N ASP A 263 -17.60 -4.76 23.64
CA ASP A 263 -17.92 -6.13 24.03
C ASP A 263 -16.89 -7.18 23.57
N GLU A 264 -16.26 -6.96 22.42
CA GLU A 264 -15.18 -7.83 21.91
C GLU A 264 -13.89 -7.67 22.72
N LEU A 265 -13.65 -6.49 23.27
CA LEU A 265 -12.45 -6.16 24.04
C LEU A 265 -12.52 -6.53 25.52
N LYS A 266 -13.73 -6.72 26.08
CA LYS A 266 -13.93 -6.90 27.54
C LYS A 266 -13.29 -8.16 28.11
N ASP A 267 -13.25 -9.23 27.31
CA ASP A 267 -12.78 -10.55 27.73
C ASP A 267 -11.31 -10.80 27.38
N VAL A 268 -10.63 -9.82 26.77
CA VAL A 268 -9.19 -9.90 26.44
C VAL A 268 -8.37 -9.72 27.71
N ALA A 269 -7.56 -10.72 28.05
CA ALA A 269 -6.66 -10.63 29.17
C ALA A 269 -5.54 -9.62 28.89
N VAL A 270 -5.43 -8.60 29.73
CA VAL A 270 -4.44 -7.51 29.58
C VAL A 270 -3.62 -7.34 30.85
N PRO A 271 -2.31 -7.01 30.75
CA PRO A 271 -1.46 -6.83 31.94
C PRO A 271 -1.78 -5.56 32.75
N ASN A 272 -2.31 -4.51 32.10
CA ASN A 272 -2.53 -3.21 32.73
C ASN A 272 -4.00 -2.76 32.67
N PRO A 273 -4.93 -3.43 33.38
CA PRO A 273 -6.34 -3.04 33.40
C PRO A 273 -6.54 -1.67 34.06
N SER A 274 -7.63 -0.96 33.67
CA SER A 274 -7.98 0.35 34.23
C SER A 274 -9.45 0.33 34.65
N ALA A 275 -9.73 0.56 35.91
CA ALA A 275 -11.09 0.64 36.44
C ALA A 275 -11.90 1.77 35.77
N VAL A 276 -11.26 2.92 35.50
CA VAL A 276 -11.90 4.05 34.81
C VAL A 276 -12.36 3.67 33.42
N VAL A 277 -11.51 3.00 32.63
CA VAL A 277 -11.85 2.56 31.27
C VAL A 277 -12.91 1.45 31.32
N GLN A 278 -12.86 0.57 32.32
CA GLN A 278 -13.89 -0.45 32.53
C GLN A 278 -15.26 0.16 32.84
N ASP A 279 -15.31 1.20 33.66
CA ASP A 279 -16.56 1.86 34.03
C ASP A 279 -17.14 2.72 32.88
N GLU A 280 -16.28 3.37 32.08
CA GLU A 280 -16.70 4.29 31.01
C GLU A 280 -16.96 3.57 29.67
N ILE A 281 -16.20 2.55 29.33
CA ILE A 281 -16.15 1.92 27.99
C ILE A 281 -16.56 0.45 28.06
N GLY A 282 -16.48 -0.20 29.24
CA GLY A 282 -16.83 -1.61 29.42
C GLY A 282 -15.69 -2.59 29.08
N THR A 283 -14.45 -2.10 28.91
CA THR A 283 -13.26 -2.91 28.63
C THR A 283 -12.14 -2.59 29.60
N PRO A 284 -11.30 -3.56 30.00
CA PRO A 284 -10.19 -3.32 30.93
C PRO A 284 -9.09 -2.42 30.34
N SER A 285 -8.91 -2.41 29.03
CA SER A 285 -7.91 -1.57 28.35
C SER A 285 -8.22 -1.50 26.86
N VAL A 286 -8.43 -0.30 26.32
CA VAL A 286 -8.65 -0.13 24.86
C VAL A 286 -7.36 -0.48 24.11
N SER A 287 -6.22 0.13 24.45
CA SER A 287 -4.97 -0.02 23.69
C SER A 287 -4.44 -1.45 23.69
N GLU A 288 -4.33 -2.09 24.85
CA GLU A 288 -3.78 -3.45 24.94
C GLU A 288 -4.74 -4.49 24.37
N ALA A 289 -6.03 -4.40 24.73
CA ALA A 289 -7.02 -5.37 24.26
C ALA A 289 -7.19 -5.32 22.75
N SER A 290 -7.29 -4.12 22.16
CA SER A 290 -7.40 -4.00 20.71
C SER A 290 -6.13 -4.44 19.98
N ALA A 291 -4.93 -4.12 20.50
CA ALA A 291 -3.68 -4.56 19.91
C ALA A 291 -3.57 -6.09 19.87
N LEU A 292 -3.84 -6.78 21.01
CA LEU A 292 -3.81 -8.23 21.09
C LEU A 292 -4.84 -8.89 20.19
N LEU A 293 -6.08 -8.38 20.21
CA LEU A 293 -7.16 -8.92 19.37
C LEU A 293 -6.86 -8.71 17.87
N GLY A 294 -6.33 -7.53 17.51
CA GLY A 294 -5.92 -7.22 16.15
C GLY A 294 -4.75 -8.06 15.65
N ALA A 295 -3.80 -8.39 16.53
CA ALA A 295 -2.64 -9.22 16.18
C ALA A 295 -2.98 -10.73 16.13
N GLY A 296 -4.14 -11.14 16.67
CA GLY A 296 -4.65 -12.48 16.56
C GLY A 296 -4.02 -13.51 17.48
N ALA A 297 -4.34 -14.76 17.26
CA ALA A 297 -3.90 -15.88 18.10
C ALA A 297 -2.37 -16.04 18.09
N GLY A 298 -1.79 -16.31 19.26
CA GLY A 298 -0.33 -16.47 19.42
C GLY A 298 0.45 -15.17 19.45
N SER A 299 -0.23 -14.01 19.40
CA SER A 299 0.40 -12.71 19.56
C SER A 299 0.82 -12.42 21.01
N ALA A 300 1.73 -11.47 21.17
CA ALA A 300 2.16 -10.98 22.47
C ALA A 300 2.37 -9.47 22.43
N LEU A 301 2.16 -8.79 23.56
CA LEU A 301 2.53 -7.37 23.68
C LEU A 301 4.05 -7.24 23.67
N VAL A 302 4.57 -6.45 22.71
CA VAL A 302 5.99 -6.04 22.66
C VAL A 302 6.17 -4.64 23.24
N LEU A 303 5.07 -3.90 23.37
CA LEU A 303 4.98 -2.66 24.13
C LEU A 303 3.68 -2.70 24.93
N GLU A 304 3.79 -2.84 26.26
CA GLU A 304 2.66 -2.70 27.15
C GLU A 304 2.16 -1.26 27.19
N LYS A 305 0.96 -1.07 27.71
CA LYS A 305 0.28 0.23 27.75
C LYS A 305 1.16 1.35 28.28
N GLN A 306 1.50 2.29 27.43
CA GLN A 306 2.08 3.57 27.80
C GLN A 306 1.00 4.65 27.78
N LYS A 307 1.01 5.48 28.83
CA LYS A 307 0.11 6.65 28.97
C LYS A 307 0.84 7.91 28.56
N PHE A 308 0.16 8.76 27.83
CA PHE A 308 0.57 10.14 27.54
C PHE A 308 -0.64 11.03 27.70
N GLY A 309 -0.48 12.35 27.92
CA GLY A 309 -1.50 13.27 28.38
C GLY A 309 -2.91 13.07 27.81
N ILE A 310 -3.04 12.81 26.49
CA ILE A 310 -4.31 12.67 25.77
C ILE A 310 -4.69 11.25 25.40
N GLY A 311 -3.89 10.24 25.79
CA GLY A 311 -4.20 8.87 25.38
C GLY A 311 -3.26 7.80 25.91
N THR A 312 -3.41 6.62 25.33
CA THR A 312 -2.63 5.41 25.61
C THR A 312 -2.28 4.70 24.33
N VAL A 313 -1.11 4.09 24.27
CA VAL A 313 -0.66 3.21 23.19
C VAL A 313 -0.17 1.88 23.76
N ALA A 314 -0.41 0.81 23.03
CA ALA A 314 0.20 -0.50 23.24
C ALA A 314 0.49 -1.12 21.86
N VAL A 315 1.48 -2.01 21.79
CA VAL A 315 1.82 -2.69 20.54
C VAL A 315 1.87 -4.18 20.78
N ALA A 316 1.13 -4.93 19.99
CA ALA A 316 1.22 -6.38 19.93
C ALA A 316 1.96 -6.81 18.66
N GLN A 317 2.74 -7.88 18.78
CA GLN A 317 3.39 -8.53 17.66
C GLN A 317 2.59 -9.77 17.27
N ALA A 318 2.21 -9.86 15.99
CA ALA A 318 1.59 -11.03 15.41
C ALA A 318 2.59 -12.20 15.31
N SER A 319 2.09 -13.43 15.33
CA SER A 319 2.93 -14.64 15.26
C SER A 319 3.52 -14.90 13.85
N ALA A 320 3.04 -14.16 12.84
CA ALA A 320 3.49 -14.24 11.45
C ALA A 320 3.40 -12.87 10.77
N PRO A 321 4.07 -12.66 9.62
CA PRO A 321 3.87 -11.47 8.80
C PRO A 321 2.41 -11.27 8.43
N VAL A 322 1.92 -10.04 8.51
CA VAL A 322 0.54 -9.66 8.18
C VAL A 322 0.51 -9.20 6.73
N GLU A 323 0.03 -10.06 5.85
CA GLU A 323 -0.05 -9.78 4.40
C GLU A 323 -1.17 -8.79 4.09
N SER A 324 -2.33 -8.94 4.75
CA SER A 324 -3.47 -8.03 4.68
C SER A 324 -4.05 -7.85 6.07
N PHE A 325 -4.28 -6.61 6.49
CA PHE A 325 -4.83 -6.32 7.80
C PHE A 325 -6.33 -6.05 7.72
N ASP A 326 -7.13 -7.06 8.05
CA ASP A 326 -8.59 -7.06 8.00
C ASP A 326 -9.27 -7.36 9.35
N ALA A 327 -8.50 -7.46 10.45
CA ALA A 327 -9.02 -7.67 11.79
C ALA A 327 -9.98 -6.55 12.22
N GLY A 328 -11.05 -6.89 12.92
CA GLY A 328 -12.07 -5.94 13.34
C GLY A 328 -12.88 -5.36 12.16
N ARG A 329 -13.42 -4.16 12.33
CA ARG A 329 -14.28 -3.48 11.35
C ARG A 329 -13.56 -2.29 10.75
N ALA A 330 -13.66 -2.09 9.42
CA ALA A 330 -13.18 -0.91 8.75
C ALA A 330 -14.06 0.31 9.09
N ARG A 331 -13.45 1.50 9.11
CA ARG A 331 -14.21 2.74 9.14
C ARG A 331 -14.88 2.94 7.78
N GLY A 332 -16.23 3.00 7.76
CA GLY A 332 -16.98 3.40 6.58
C GLY A 332 -17.04 4.91 6.44
N GLN A 333 -17.07 5.41 5.20
CA GLN A 333 -17.33 6.80 4.87
C GLN A 333 -18.57 6.89 3.97
N LEU A 334 -19.55 7.72 4.35
CA LEU A 334 -20.69 8.02 3.51
C LEU A 334 -20.52 9.40 2.88
N GLN A 335 -20.54 9.45 1.55
CA GLN A 335 -20.49 10.72 0.80
C GLN A 335 -21.79 10.91 0.03
N LEU A 336 -22.45 12.04 0.27
CA LEU A 336 -23.65 12.45 -0.45
C LEU A 336 -23.25 13.36 -1.60
N VAL A 337 -23.54 12.96 -2.83
CA VAL A 337 -23.17 13.71 -4.04
C VAL A 337 -24.41 14.03 -4.88
N GLY A 338 -24.47 15.26 -5.38
CA GLY A 338 -25.46 15.65 -6.38
C GLY A 338 -24.90 15.40 -7.78
N LEU A 339 -25.68 14.69 -8.61
CA LEU A 339 -25.26 14.36 -10.00
C LEU A 339 -25.68 15.41 -11.02
N GLY A 340 -26.39 16.47 -10.58
CA GLY A 340 -26.96 17.47 -11.51
C GLY A 340 -28.15 16.91 -12.31
N PRO A 341 -28.61 17.62 -13.38
CA PRO A 341 -29.83 17.27 -14.13
C PRO A 341 -29.61 16.18 -15.21
N GLY A 342 -28.58 15.34 -15.09
CA GLY A 342 -28.38 14.16 -15.92
C GLY A 342 -27.36 14.28 -17.06
N ARG A 343 -26.79 15.46 -17.33
CA ARG A 343 -25.72 15.62 -18.32
C ARG A 343 -24.34 15.50 -17.68
N GLU A 344 -23.44 14.74 -18.30
CA GLU A 344 -22.06 14.54 -17.78
C GLU A 344 -21.24 15.83 -17.70
N ASP A 345 -21.41 16.71 -18.69
CA ASP A 345 -20.72 18.01 -18.77
C ASP A 345 -21.17 19.02 -17.70
N TRP A 346 -22.23 18.70 -16.95
CA TRP A 346 -22.72 19.52 -15.82
C TRP A 346 -22.33 18.98 -14.46
N ARG A 347 -21.59 17.86 -14.42
CA ARG A 347 -21.02 17.34 -13.17
C ARG A 347 -19.72 18.05 -12.81
N LEU A 348 -19.56 18.31 -11.52
CA LEU A 348 -18.29 18.83 -11.00
C LEU A 348 -17.23 17.71 -11.07
N ALA A 349 -16.00 18.07 -11.43
CA ALA A 349 -14.89 17.11 -11.48
C ALA A 349 -14.67 16.33 -10.16
N GLY A 350 -14.92 16.97 -9.01
CA GLY A 350 -14.88 16.34 -7.70
C GLY A 350 -15.94 15.25 -7.49
N THR A 351 -17.14 15.39 -8.11
CA THR A 351 -18.19 14.37 -8.05
C THR A 351 -17.75 13.06 -8.70
N ASP A 352 -17.11 13.15 -9.86
CA ASP A 352 -16.60 11.96 -10.56
C ASP A 352 -15.48 11.26 -9.80
N ALA A 353 -14.64 11.99 -9.08
CA ALA A 353 -13.61 11.40 -8.21
C ALA A 353 -14.23 10.63 -7.04
N VAL A 354 -15.25 11.22 -6.38
CA VAL A 354 -15.99 10.57 -5.29
C VAL A 354 -16.70 9.29 -5.77
N LEU A 355 -17.39 9.35 -6.92
CA LEU A 355 -18.09 8.19 -7.47
C LEU A 355 -17.13 7.05 -7.83
N ARG A 356 -15.96 7.36 -8.39
CA ARG A 356 -14.94 6.36 -8.72
C ARG A 356 -14.29 5.74 -7.48
N GLY A 357 -14.14 6.51 -6.40
CA GLY A 357 -13.55 6.04 -5.15
C GLY A 357 -14.51 5.29 -4.23
N ALA A 358 -15.81 5.18 -4.56
CA ALA A 358 -16.78 4.55 -3.71
C ALA A 358 -16.83 3.03 -3.91
N ASP A 359 -16.76 2.26 -2.82
CA ASP A 359 -16.94 0.80 -2.83
C ASP A 359 -18.40 0.40 -3.11
N HIS A 360 -19.34 1.25 -2.67
CA HIS A 360 -20.78 1.05 -2.86
C HIS A 360 -21.44 2.33 -3.30
N LEU A 361 -22.25 2.25 -4.36
CA LEU A 361 -23.09 3.35 -4.83
C LEU A 361 -24.56 3.04 -4.54
N VAL A 362 -25.22 4.00 -3.89
CA VAL A 362 -26.65 3.91 -3.58
C VAL A 362 -27.35 5.10 -4.22
N GLY A 363 -28.37 4.84 -5.01
CA GLY A 363 -29.15 5.86 -5.71
C GLY A 363 -30.53 5.38 -6.11
N TYR A 364 -31.31 6.27 -6.68
CA TYR A 364 -32.61 5.91 -7.23
C TYR A 364 -32.50 5.16 -8.54
N THR A 365 -33.32 4.15 -8.74
CA THR A 365 -33.35 3.28 -9.94
C THR A 365 -33.89 4.00 -11.20
N TYR A 366 -34.43 5.21 -11.07
CA TYR A 366 -35.11 5.94 -12.15
C TYR A 366 -34.35 7.13 -12.71
N TYR A 367 -33.05 7.24 -12.44
CA TYR A 367 -32.19 8.29 -13.02
C TYR A 367 -31.00 7.68 -13.73
#